data_d9e6d9d64ed7f8026fb57a869413130d
#
_entry.id   d9e6d9d64ed7f8026fb57a869413130d
#
_cell.length_a   1.000
_cell.length_b   1.000
_cell.length_c   1.000
_cell.angle_alpha   90.00
_cell.angle_beta   90.00
_cell.angle_gamma   90.00
#
_symmetry.space_group_name_H-M   'P 1'
#
loop_
_entity.id
_entity.type
_entity.pdbx_description
1 polymer ?
#
loop_
_entity_poly.entity_id
_entity_poly.type
_entity_poly.pdbx_seq_one_letter_code
_entity_poly.pdbx_strand_id
1 'polypeptide(L)' 'MRLGAVALLVRDYDEAIAWFIDKLGFVLLEDAPRGDGKRWVRIAASVDAETSLLLARQ' A
#
# COMPACT_ATOMS: atom_id res chain seq x y z
N MET A 1 -15.71 9.31 -12.51
CA MET A 1 -14.61 8.38 -12.75
C MET A 1 -14.03 7.92 -11.43
N ARG A 2 -13.62 6.68 -11.38
CA ARG A 2 -13.12 6.07 -10.16
C ARG A 2 -11.77 5.41 -10.42
N LEU A 3 -10.83 5.62 -9.50
CA LEU A 3 -9.51 5.00 -9.59
C LEU A 3 -9.49 3.76 -8.70
N GLY A 4 -8.97 2.65 -9.23
CA GLY A 4 -8.83 1.43 -8.44
C GLY A 4 -7.65 1.51 -7.49
N ALA A 5 -6.55 2.07 -7.93
CA ALA A 5 -5.35 2.21 -7.12
C ALA A 5 -4.43 3.26 -7.70
N VAL A 6 -3.65 3.88 -6.84
CA VAL A 6 -2.62 4.84 -7.22
C VAL A 6 -1.29 4.30 -6.70
N ALA A 7 -0.29 4.22 -7.57
CA ALA A 7 1.03 3.72 -7.17
C ALA A 7 1.82 4.81 -6.45
N LEU A 8 2.48 4.43 -5.37
CA LEU A 8 3.31 5.34 -4.60
C LEU A 8 4.69 4.71 -4.41
N LEU A 9 5.73 5.40 -4.85
CA LEU A 9 7.09 4.90 -4.71
C LEU A 9 7.57 5.04 -3.27
N VAL A 10 8.07 3.96 -2.70
CA VAL A 10 8.58 3.96 -1.34
C VAL A 10 9.96 3.34 -1.32
N ARG A 11 10.72 3.67 -0.30
CA ARG A 11 12.07 3.16 -0.13
C ARG A 11 12.07 1.77 0.51
N ASP A 12 11.10 1.52 1.38
CA ASP A 12 11.01 0.29 2.14
C ASP A 12 9.54 -0.01 2.41
N TYR A 13 9.08 -1.23 2.07
CA TYR A 13 7.69 -1.59 2.23
C TYR A 13 7.25 -1.55 3.69
N ASP A 14 8.01 -2.19 4.58
CA ASP A 14 7.61 -2.30 5.98
C ASP A 14 7.61 -0.94 6.68
N GLU A 15 8.59 -0.10 6.36
CA GLU A 15 8.65 1.25 6.89
C GLU A 15 7.41 2.05 6.45
N ALA A 16 7.06 1.95 5.17
CA ALA A 16 5.92 2.68 4.64
C ALA A 16 4.61 2.18 5.23
N ILE A 17 4.45 0.86 5.34
CA ILE A 17 3.25 0.28 5.93
C ILE A 17 3.08 0.77 7.36
N ALA A 18 4.13 0.72 8.15
CA ALA A 18 4.07 1.17 9.55
C ALA A 18 3.70 2.64 9.64
N TRP A 19 4.28 3.46 8.78
CA TRP A 19 4.00 4.89 8.80
C TRP A 19 2.53 5.19 8.48
N PHE A 20 2.00 4.57 7.43
CA PHE A 20 0.62 4.82 7.04
C PHE A 20 -0.37 4.33 8.10
N ILE A 21 -0.11 3.18 8.68
CA ILE A 21 -1.00 2.63 9.70
C ILE A 21 -0.94 3.46 10.98
N ASP A 22 0.28 3.78 11.45
CA ASP A 22 0.45 4.51 12.70
C ASP A 22 0.03 5.97 12.61
N LYS A 23 0.40 6.63 11.52
CA LYS A 23 0.22 8.09 11.43
C LYS A 23 -1.11 8.47 10.82
N LEU A 24 -1.62 7.68 9.88
CA LEU A 24 -2.84 8.02 9.17
C LEU A 24 -4.00 7.07 9.42
N GLY A 25 -3.76 6.01 10.17
CA GLY A 25 -4.82 5.05 10.47
C GLY A 25 -5.27 4.23 9.27
N PHE A 26 -4.41 4.06 8.28
CA PHE A 26 -4.74 3.26 7.11
C PHE A 26 -4.77 1.78 7.47
N VAL A 27 -5.39 0.99 6.60
CA VAL A 27 -5.45 -0.47 6.77
C VAL A 27 -4.69 -1.14 5.65
N LEU A 28 -4.08 -2.28 5.97
CA LEU A 28 -3.36 -3.09 5.00
C LEU A 28 -4.34 -4.03 4.33
N LEU A 29 -4.52 -3.89 3.03
CA LEU A 29 -5.46 -4.71 2.27
C LEU A 29 -4.81 -5.96 1.71
N GLU A 30 -3.59 -5.84 1.19
CA GLU A 30 -2.87 -6.96 0.60
C GLU A 30 -1.38 -6.81 0.86
N ASP A 31 -0.70 -7.93 1.03
CA ASP A 31 0.75 -7.97 1.16
C ASP A 31 1.21 -9.36 0.71
N ALA A 32 1.65 -9.46 -0.54
CA ALA A 32 2.06 -10.71 -1.13
C ALA A 32 3.40 -10.54 -1.84
N PRO A 33 4.32 -11.50 -1.69
CA PRO A 33 5.61 -11.42 -2.39
C PRO A 33 5.42 -11.62 -3.89
N ARG A 34 6.26 -10.95 -4.68
CA ARG A 34 6.21 -11.06 -6.13
C ARG A 34 7.43 -11.79 -6.71
N GLY A 35 8.36 -12.20 -5.86
CA GLY A 35 9.51 -12.98 -6.29
C GLY A 35 10.79 -12.16 -6.23
N ASP A 36 11.08 -11.31 -7.07
CA ASP A 36 12.36 -10.63 -7.27
C ASP A 36 12.66 -9.51 -6.26
N GLY A 37 12.30 -9.69 -5.01
CA GLY A 37 12.50 -8.67 -3.98
C GLY A 37 11.40 -7.64 -3.95
N LYS A 38 10.41 -7.77 -4.83
CA LYS A 38 9.25 -6.88 -4.88
C LYS A 38 8.08 -7.51 -4.15
N ARG A 39 7.15 -6.67 -3.71
CA ARG A 39 5.95 -7.12 -3.02
C ARG A 39 4.73 -6.41 -3.60
N TRP A 40 3.60 -7.09 -3.55
CA TRP A 40 2.32 -6.53 -3.92
C TRP A 40 1.67 -6.04 -2.63
N VAL A 41 1.75 -4.75 -2.37
CA VAL A 41 1.28 -4.16 -1.11
C VAL A 41 0.24 -3.10 -1.41
N ARG A 42 -0.97 -3.29 -0.89
CA ARG A 42 -2.05 -2.32 -1.05
C ARG A 42 -2.55 -1.88 0.31
N ILE A 43 -2.71 -0.58 0.48
CA ILE A 43 -3.26 0.00 1.70
C ILE A 43 -4.37 0.97 1.33
N ALA A 44 -5.26 1.24 2.28
CA ALA A 44 -6.36 2.16 2.05
C ALA A 44 -6.80 2.79 3.35
N ALA A 45 -7.59 3.86 3.27
CA ALA A 45 -8.11 4.54 4.46
C ALA A 45 -9.10 3.65 5.21
N SER A 46 -9.77 2.74 4.53
CA SER A 46 -10.67 1.77 5.15
C SER A 46 -10.80 0.55 4.25
N VAL A 47 -11.35 -0.54 4.79
CA VAL A 47 -11.46 -1.80 4.04
C VAL A 47 -12.43 -1.69 2.87
N ASP A 48 -13.37 -0.76 2.92
CA ASP A 48 -14.35 -0.56 1.86
C ASP A 48 -14.10 0.70 1.03
N ALA A 49 -12.88 1.24 1.10
CA ALA A 49 -12.53 2.41 0.30
C ALA A 49 -12.48 2.04 -1.18
N GLU A 50 -12.98 2.91 -2.04
CA GLU A 50 -12.97 2.66 -3.47
C GLU A 50 -11.58 2.76 -4.09
N THR A 51 -10.72 3.58 -3.49
CA THR A 51 -9.36 3.80 -3.98
C THR A 51 -8.36 3.34 -2.94
N SER A 52 -7.31 2.67 -3.40
CA SER A 52 -6.24 2.22 -2.52
C SER A 52 -4.90 2.72 -3.05
N LEU A 53 -3.88 2.65 -2.21
CA LEU A 53 -2.51 2.95 -2.60
C LEU A 53 -1.76 1.65 -2.82
N LEU A 54 -1.09 1.56 -3.96
CA LEU A 54 -0.22 0.44 -4.26
C LEU A 54 1.22 0.89 -3.99
N LEU A 55 1.86 0.30 -3.02
CA LEU A 55 3.23 0.67 -2.68
C LEU A 55 4.19 0.00 -3.64
N ALA A 56 5.07 0.80 -4.24
CA ALA A 56 6.06 0.31 -5.18
C ALA A 56 7.44 0.70 -4.68
N ARG A 57 8.35 -0.27 -4.61
CA ARG A 57 9.71 -0.02 -4.15
C ARG A 57 10.57 0.52 -5.27
N GLN A 58 11.34 1.54 -4.95
CA GLN A 58 12.29 2.10 -5.89
C GLN A 58 13.39 1.12 -6.28
#